data_4b608bfdb22286be93b12a0d3bfbc09b
#
_entry.id   4b608bfdb22286be93b12a0d3bfbc09b
#
_cell.length_a   1.000
_cell.length_b   1.000
_cell.length_c   1.000
_cell.angle_alpha   90.00
_cell.angle_beta   90.00
_cell.angle_gamma   90.00
#
_symmetry.space_group_name_H-M   'P 1'
#
loop_
_entity.id
_entity.type
_entity.pdbx_description
1 polymer ?
#
loop_
_entity_poly.entity_id
_entity_poly.type
_entity_poly.pdbx_seq_one_letter_code
_entity_poly.pdbx_strand_id
1 'polypeptide(L)'
;MTLKPLLDAETAAQSMAEKESRYTRQEALIESNRCLFCYDAPCIMACPTGIDIPSFIKKIANGNPTGSARTILTANVLGASCARVCPTEVLCEGACVVLDLEGDPVKIGRLQRYATDYVFEHQIDVLHAPAKKNGKKIAILGAGPAGLGCAAELAQLGYDVTVFDKKQAGGGLNTYGIAYYKMRPEISLDEVKMIERLGVNFRYGVKIGQDISVADLEKDFDAIFLGLGLGGANRLGIPGEDLPEVVDALDFIEWIHTRPLHEVPVGRRVAVLGCGNTAIDAVTACSTATFHDAS
;
A
#
# COMPACT_ATOMS: atom_id res chain seq x y z
N MET A 1 39.03 8.52 13.93
CA MET A 1 38.00 7.48 14.03
C MET A 1 37.57 7.15 12.61
N THR A 2 38.16 6.12 12.02
CA THR A 2 37.84 5.69 10.65
C THR A 2 36.41 5.09 10.67
N LEU A 3 35.47 5.77 10.06
CA LEU A 3 34.16 5.21 9.82
C LEU A 3 34.32 3.99 8.91
N LYS A 4 33.87 2.81 9.37
CA LYS A 4 33.80 1.63 8.53
C LYS A 4 32.89 1.97 7.32
N PRO A 5 33.22 1.50 6.11
CA PRO A 5 32.24 1.54 5.00
C PRO A 5 30.98 0.82 5.44
N LEU A 6 29.85 1.49 5.30
CA LEU A 6 28.63 1.15 6.02
C LEU A 6 28.03 -0.18 5.59
N LEU A 7 27.97 -0.55 4.34
CA LEU A 7 27.48 -1.84 3.84
C LEU A 7 28.11 -2.10 2.46
N ASP A 8 28.27 -3.32 2.04
CA ASP A 8 28.57 -3.65 0.66
C ASP A 8 27.28 -3.67 -0.20
N ALA A 9 27.42 -3.73 -1.52
CA ALA A 9 26.31 -3.69 -2.46
C ALA A 9 25.29 -4.84 -2.23
N GLU A 10 25.75 -6.00 -1.77
CA GLU A 10 24.90 -7.16 -1.48
C GLU A 10 24.08 -6.92 -0.21
N THR A 11 24.67 -6.39 0.83
CA THR A 11 23.97 -6.01 2.07
C THR A 11 22.98 -4.85 1.83
N ALA A 12 23.34 -3.90 0.96
CA ALA A 12 22.42 -2.84 0.55
C ALA A 12 21.20 -3.40 -0.21
N ALA A 13 21.43 -4.31 -1.15
CA ALA A 13 20.35 -4.99 -1.88
C ALA A 13 19.45 -5.82 -0.94
N GLN A 14 20.04 -6.50 0.06
CA GLN A 14 19.28 -7.23 1.08
C GLN A 14 18.46 -6.30 1.96
N SER A 15 18.95 -5.10 2.29
CA SER A 15 18.21 -4.11 3.08
C SER A 15 16.98 -3.52 2.34
N MET A 16 16.95 -3.64 1.01
CA MET A 16 15.81 -3.28 0.17
C MET A 16 14.83 -4.45 -0.06
N ALA A 17 15.16 -5.66 0.38
CA ALA A 17 14.23 -6.77 0.32
C ALA A 17 13.09 -6.59 1.31
N GLU A 18 11.89 -7.02 0.96
CA GLU A 18 10.75 -6.98 1.88
C GLU A 18 11.07 -7.80 3.15
N LYS A 19 10.83 -7.19 4.32
CA LYS A 19 11.13 -7.76 5.63
C LYS A 19 10.51 -9.14 5.84
N GLU A 20 9.27 -9.29 5.42
CA GLU A 20 8.54 -10.56 5.55
C GLU A 20 8.68 -11.37 4.26
N SER A 21 9.16 -12.59 4.37
CA SER A 21 9.21 -13.51 3.23
C SER A 21 7.80 -13.97 2.84
N ARG A 22 7.60 -14.23 1.57
CA ARG A 22 6.38 -14.85 1.05
C ARG A 22 6.27 -16.30 1.54
N TYR A 23 5.06 -16.74 1.88
CA TYR A 23 4.81 -18.16 2.13
C TYR A 23 4.87 -18.98 0.84
N THR A 24 5.53 -20.12 0.92
CA THR A 24 5.33 -21.22 -0.02
C THR A 24 3.91 -21.79 0.15
N ARG A 25 3.46 -22.58 -0.82
CA ARG A 25 2.16 -23.28 -0.73
C ARG A 25 2.07 -24.15 0.53
N GLN A 26 3.16 -24.84 0.89
CA GLN A 26 3.18 -25.73 2.05
C GLN A 26 3.12 -24.93 3.36
N GLU A 27 3.89 -23.87 3.49
CA GLU A 27 3.84 -22.97 4.66
C GLU A 27 2.47 -22.34 4.84
N ALA A 28 1.86 -21.83 3.74
CA ALA A 28 0.52 -21.26 3.78
C ALA A 28 -0.54 -22.31 4.22
N LEU A 29 -0.38 -23.56 3.78
CA LEU A 29 -1.26 -24.64 4.20
C LEU A 29 -1.10 -24.96 5.69
N ILE A 30 0.13 -25.06 6.18
CA ILE A 30 0.41 -25.32 7.60
C ILE A 30 -0.17 -24.19 8.45
N GLU A 31 0.16 -22.94 8.12
CA GLU A 31 -0.29 -21.78 8.89
C GLU A 31 -1.82 -21.61 8.85
N SER A 32 -2.47 -21.86 7.71
CA SER A 32 -3.92 -21.76 7.59
C SER A 32 -4.67 -22.81 8.45
N ASN A 33 -4.07 -23.96 8.72
CA ASN A 33 -4.65 -24.99 9.58
C ASN A 33 -4.52 -24.67 11.09
N ARG A 34 -3.78 -23.67 11.50
CA ARG A 34 -3.78 -23.16 12.88
C ARG A 34 -5.06 -22.37 13.20
N CYS A 35 -5.77 -21.89 12.17
CA CYS A 35 -6.99 -21.13 12.36
C CYS A 35 -8.12 -22.00 12.92
N LEU A 36 -8.77 -21.53 13.98
CA LEU A 36 -9.91 -22.23 14.62
C LEU A 36 -11.23 -22.03 13.88
N PHE A 37 -11.26 -21.19 12.85
CA PHE A 37 -12.46 -20.85 12.07
C PHE A 37 -13.64 -20.41 12.96
N CYS A 38 -13.37 -19.51 13.91
CA CYS A 38 -14.33 -19.00 14.89
C CYS A 38 -15.59 -18.47 14.22
N TYR A 39 -16.76 -18.75 14.79
CA TYR A 39 -18.05 -18.20 14.31
C TYR A 39 -18.14 -16.68 14.56
N ASP A 40 -17.92 -16.26 15.81
CA ASP A 40 -17.86 -14.84 16.21
C ASP A 40 -16.40 -14.39 16.21
N ALA A 41 -15.80 -14.33 15.02
CA ALA A 41 -14.38 -14.15 14.84
C ALA A 41 -13.90 -12.73 15.29
N PRO A 42 -13.18 -12.59 16.41
CA PRO A 42 -12.71 -11.27 16.87
C PRO A 42 -11.79 -10.60 15.86
N CYS A 43 -11.06 -11.37 15.07
CA CYS A 43 -10.19 -10.86 14.01
C CYS A 43 -10.97 -10.11 12.90
N ILE A 44 -12.22 -10.50 12.58
CA ILE A 44 -13.09 -9.76 11.66
C ILE A 44 -13.47 -8.42 12.28
N MET A 45 -13.88 -8.43 13.55
CA MET A 45 -14.30 -7.23 14.26
C MET A 45 -13.16 -6.22 14.42
N ALA A 46 -11.94 -6.72 14.58
CA ALA A 46 -10.74 -5.89 14.67
C ALA A 46 -10.23 -5.38 13.30
N CYS A 47 -10.74 -5.93 12.18
CA CYS A 47 -10.37 -5.50 10.85
C CYS A 47 -11.16 -4.24 10.44
N PRO A 48 -10.51 -3.09 10.15
CA PRO A 48 -11.22 -1.87 9.78
C PRO A 48 -12.09 -1.97 8.51
N THR A 49 -11.74 -2.91 7.60
CA THR A 49 -12.50 -3.16 6.36
C THR A 49 -13.40 -4.39 6.46
N GLY A 50 -13.44 -5.06 7.62
CA GLY A 50 -14.35 -6.20 7.85
C GLY A 50 -14.10 -7.41 6.95
N ILE A 51 -12.84 -7.69 6.59
CA ILE A 51 -12.51 -8.87 5.80
C ILE A 51 -12.95 -10.14 6.55
N ASP A 52 -13.67 -11.03 5.87
CA ASP A 52 -14.02 -12.35 6.42
C ASP A 52 -12.78 -13.24 6.49
N ILE A 53 -12.03 -13.06 7.59
CA ILE A 53 -10.73 -13.69 7.81
C ILE A 53 -10.82 -15.21 7.90
N PRO A 54 -11.70 -15.80 8.72
CA PRO A 54 -11.85 -17.27 8.75
C PRO A 54 -12.19 -17.86 7.38
N SER A 55 -13.04 -17.18 6.59
CA SER A 55 -13.44 -17.65 5.27
C SER A 55 -12.27 -17.66 4.28
N PHE A 56 -11.47 -16.58 4.22
CA PHE A 56 -10.34 -16.58 3.29
C PHE A 56 -9.25 -17.57 3.71
N ILE A 57 -8.98 -17.72 5.01
CA ILE A 57 -8.02 -18.71 5.52
C ILE A 57 -8.49 -20.13 5.23
N LYS A 58 -9.79 -20.43 5.43
CA LYS A 58 -10.37 -21.73 5.09
C LYS A 58 -10.20 -22.09 3.62
N LYS A 59 -10.32 -21.09 2.74
CA LYS A 59 -10.11 -21.28 1.30
C LYS A 59 -8.65 -21.61 0.98
N ILE A 60 -7.67 -20.99 1.66
CA ILE A 60 -6.25 -21.36 1.55
C ILE A 60 -6.05 -22.81 2.01
N ALA A 61 -6.56 -23.18 3.19
CA ALA A 61 -6.47 -24.54 3.75
C ALA A 61 -7.04 -25.61 2.79
N ASN A 62 -8.02 -25.25 1.98
CA ASN A 62 -8.64 -26.11 0.98
C ASN A 62 -8.03 -25.99 -0.43
N GLY A 63 -6.88 -25.32 -0.58
CA GLY A 63 -6.19 -25.19 -1.86
C GLY A 63 -6.87 -24.26 -2.87
N ASN A 64 -7.68 -23.31 -2.40
CA ASN A 64 -8.38 -22.33 -3.24
C ASN A 64 -7.87 -20.88 -3.01
N PRO A 65 -6.63 -20.54 -3.43
CA PRO A 65 -6.08 -19.20 -3.26
C PRO A 65 -6.86 -18.12 -4.03
N THR A 66 -7.40 -18.43 -5.20
CA THR A 66 -8.23 -17.50 -5.98
C THR A 66 -9.52 -17.12 -5.23
N GLY A 67 -10.22 -18.09 -4.66
CA GLY A 67 -11.41 -17.83 -3.84
C GLY A 67 -11.07 -17.06 -2.56
N SER A 68 -9.89 -17.32 -1.99
CA SER A 68 -9.36 -16.57 -0.85
C SER A 68 -9.12 -15.09 -1.22
N ALA A 69 -8.38 -14.83 -2.30
CA ALA A 69 -8.13 -13.48 -2.79
C ALA A 69 -9.42 -12.72 -3.11
N ARG A 70 -10.41 -13.39 -3.71
CA ARG A 70 -11.72 -12.78 -3.96
C ARG A 70 -12.39 -12.32 -2.66
N THR A 71 -12.37 -13.13 -1.61
CA THR A 71 -12.93 -12.73 -0.30
C THR A 71 -12.23 -11.50 0.25
N ILE A 72 -10.91 -11.44 0.14
CA ILE A 72 -10.09 -10.30 0.61
C ILE A 72 -10.40 -9.05 -0.23
N LEU A 73 -10.25 -9.15 -1.55
CA LEU A 73 -10.30 -8.00 -2.45
C LEU A 73 -11.72 -7.44 -2.62
N THR A 74 -12.76 -8.23 -2.39
CA THR A 74 -14.15 -7.73 -2.33
C THR A 74 -14.37 -6.84 -1.10
N ALA A 75 -13.75 -7.15 0.04
CA ALA A 75 -13.88 -6.33 1.25
C ALA A 75 -12.85 -5.18 1.30
N ASN A 76 -11.69 -5.38 0.68
CA ASN A 76 -10.61 -4.40 0.62
C ASN A 76 -9.83 -4.55 -0.69
N VAL A 77 -10.12 -3.70 -1.65
CA VAL A 77 -9.46 -3.71 -2.98
C VAL A 77 -7.93 -3.51 -2.90
N LEU A 78 -7.43 -2.90 -1.82
CA LEU A 78 -6.01 -2.73 -1.52
C LEU A 78 -5.49 -3.83 -0.58
N GLY A 79 -6.00 -5.04 -0.74
CA GLY A 79 -5.68 -6.19 0.11
C GLY A 79 -4.22 -6.62 0.07
N ALA A 80 -3.50 -6.41 -1.02
CA ALA A 80 -2.08 -6.73 -1.15
C ALA A 80 -1.18 -5.73 -0.41
N SER A 81 -1.47 -4.43 -0.53
CA SER A 81 -0.84 -3.38 0.28
C SER A 81 -1.14 -3.58 1.76
N CYS A 82 -2.41 -3.81 2.12
CA CYS A 82 -2.84 -4.07 3.49
C CYS A 82 -2.08 -5.26 4.10
N ALA A 83 -1.90 -6.35 3.36
CA ALA A 83 -1.20 -7.54 3.82
C ALA A 83 0.27 -7.31 4.23
N ARG A 84 0.87 -6.20 3.79
CA ARG A 84 2.29 -5.85 4.03
C ARG A 84 2.49 -4.76 5.07
N VAL A 85 1.56 -3.80 5.15
CA VAL A 85 1.77 -2.57 5.92
C VAL A 85 0.71 -2.32 7.00
N CYS A 86 -0.34 -3.13 7.06
CA CYS A 86 -1.31 -3.04 8.14
C CYS A 86 -0.65 -3.48 9.47
N PRO A 87 -0.85 -2.76 10.57
CA PRO A 87 -0.34 -3.15 11.89
C PRO A 87 -1.20 -4.29 12.45
N THR A 88 -1.03 -5.49 11.89
CA THR A 88 -1.85 -6.67 12.21
C THR A 88 -1.75 -7.08 13.66
N GLU A 89 -0.63 -6.80 14.31
CA GLU A 89 -0.33 -7.09 15.73
C GLU A 89 -1.23 -6.34 16.72
N VAL A 90 -1.78 -5.20 16.32
CA VAL A 90 -2.75 -4.43 17.13
C VAL A 90 -4.18 -4.48 16.56
N LEU A 91 -4.38 -5.21 15.48
CA LEU A 91 -5.66 -5.41 14.81
C LEU A 91 -6.03 -6.90 14.77
N CYS A 92 -6.12 -7.49 13.59
CA CYS A 92 -6.64 -8.85 13.41
C CYS A 92 -5.79 -9.95 14.08
N GLU A 93 -4.46 -9.87 14.03
CA GLU A 93 -3.57 -10.82 14.71
C GLU A 93 -3.57 -10.60 16.22
N GLY A 94 -3.59 -9.34 16.67
CA GLY A 94 -3.73 -9.00 18.08
C GLY A 94 -5.06 -9.45 18.71
N ALA A 95 -6.11 -9.58 17.90
CA ALA A 95 -7.41 -10.09 18.34
C ALA A 95 -7.62 -11.59 18.07
N CYS A 96 -6.58 -12.29 17.60
CA CYS A 96 -6.68 -13.70 17.27
C CYS A 96 -6.77 -14.57 18.55
N VAL A 97 -7.79 -15.43 18.65
CA VAL A 97 -7.98 -16.34 19.79
C VAL A 97 -6.78 -17.28 20.00
N VAL A 98 -6.09 -17.67 18.93
CA VAL A 98 -4.89 -18.52 19.01
C VAL A 98 -3.75 -17.81 19.76
N LEU A 99 -3.69 -16.47 19.74
CA LEU A 99 -2.72 -15.70 20.52
C LEU A 99 -2.84 -16.01 22.03
N ASP A 100 -4.06 -16.05 22.55
CA ASP A 100 -4.28 -16.34 23.97
C ASP A 100 -3.98 -17.82 24.32
N LEU A 101 -4.13 -18.73 23.37
CA LEU A 101 -3.94 -20.16 23.57
C LEU A 101 -2.47 -20.60 23.44
N GLU A 102 -1.75 -20.07 22.45
CA GLU A 102 -0.42 -20.53 22.05
C GLU A 102 0.66 -19.44 22.25
N GLY A 103 0.29 -18.20 22.57
CA GLY A 103 1.22 -17.06 22.67
C GLY A 103 1.71 -16.53 21.31
N ASP A 104 1.24 -17.11 20.18
CA ASP A 104 1.59 -16.71 18.83
C ASP A 104 0.35 -16.78 17.92
N PRO A 105 -0.16 -15.66 17.40
CA PRO A 105 -1.37 -15.61 16.60
C PRO A 105 -1.17 -16.28 15.24
N VAL A 106 -2.27 -16.66 14.58
CA VAL A 106 -2.25 -16.99 13.15
C VAL A 106 -1.73 -15.78 12.38
N LYS A 107 -0.76 -15.98 11.50
CA LYS A 107 -0.13 -14.92 10.70
C LYS A 107 -1.05 -14.49 9.55
N ILE A 108 -2.09 -13.76 9.91
CA ILE A 108 -3.21 -13.39 9.03
C ILE A 108 -2.72 -12.52 7.86
N GLY A 109 -1.85 -11.53 8.12
CA GLY A 109 -1.26 -10.69 7.09
C GLY A 109 -0.46 -11.48 6.06
N ARG A 110 0.35 -12.45 6.50
CA ARG A 110 1.13 -13.31 5.58
C ARG A 110 0.25 -14.25 4.76
N LEU A 111 -0.82 -14.78 5.32
CA LEU A 111 -1.81 -15.58 4.58
C LEU A 111 -2.59 -14.72 3.57
N GLN A 112 -2.95 -13.49 3.95
CA GLN A 112 -3.56 -12.53 3.04
C GLN A 112 -2.62 -12.22 1.87
N ARG A 113 -1.34 -11.94 2.15
CA ARG A 113 -0.30 -11.75 1.13
C ARG A 113 -0.20 -12.94 0.19
N TYR A 114 -0.15 -14.17 0.71
CA TYR A 114 -0.09 -15.38 -0.10
C TYR A 114 -1.22 -15.45 -1.13
N ALA A 115 -2.45 -15.14 -0.71
CA ALA A 115 -3.62 -15.19 -1.59
C ALA A 115 -3.63 -14.06 -2.63
N THR A 116 -3.29 -12.83 -2.23
CA THR A 116 -3.27 -11.67 -3.14
C THR A 116 -2.13 -11.75 -4.14
N ASP A 117 -0.92 -12.14 -3.70
CA ASP A 117 0.22 -12.35 -4.61
C ASP A 117 -0.10 -13.43 -5.66
N TYR A 118 -0.80 -14.50 -5.26
CA TYR A 118 -1.19 -15.55 -6.20
C TYR A 118 -2.01 -15.02 -7.37
N VAL A 119 -3.04 -14.20 -7.13
CA VAL A 119 -3.89 -13.69 -8.21
C VAL A 119 -3.19 -12.64 -9.07
N PHE A 120 -2.32 -11.81 -8.49
CA PHE A 120 -1.55 -10.84 -9.28
C PHE A 120 -0.50 -11.52 -10.17
N GLU A 121 0.23 -12.49 -9.66
CA GLU A 121 1.23 -13.23 -10.45
C GLU A 121 0.61 -14.04 -11.59
N HIS A 122 -0.58 -14.59 -11.37
CA HIS A 122 -1.28 -15.36 -12.39
C HIS A 122 -2.24 -14.51 -13.23
N GLN A 123 -2.28 -13.19 -12.99
CA GLN A 123 -3.15 -12.23 -13.68
C GLN A 123 -4.64 -12.63 -13.67
N ILE A 124 -5.10 -13.11 -12.51
CA ILE A 124 -6.49 -13.58 -12.32
C ILE A 124 -7.36 -12.42 -11.86
N ASP A 125 -8.35 -12.04 -12.66
CA ASP A 125 -9.34 -11.05 -12.27
C ASP A 125 -10.39 -11.68 -11.34
N VAL A 126 -10.47 -11.18 -10.11
CA VAL A 126 -11.41 -11.64 -9.09
C VAL A 126 -12.54 -10.64 -8.83
N LEU A 127 -12.40 -9.40 -9.28
CA LEU A 127 -13.40 -8.35 -9.23
C LEU A 127 -13.92 -8.06 -10.64
N HIS A 128 -15.20 -7.70 -10.75
CA HIS A 128 -15.84 -7.46 -12.04
C HIS A 128 -16.78 -6.26 -11.98
N ALA A 129 -16.74 -5.43 -13.02
CA ALA A 129 -17.73 -4.40 -13.25
C ALA A 129 -18.90 -4.95 -14.09
N PRO A 130 -20.13 -4.46 -13.93
CA PRO A 130 -21.25 -4.87 -14.75
C PRO A 130 -21.09 -4.40 -16.21
N ALA A 131 -21.50 -5.23 -17.15
CA ALA A 131 -21.43 -4.90 -18.59
C ALA A 131 -22.27 -3.64 -18.95
N LYS A 132 -23.37 -3.39 -18.22
CA LYS A 132 -24.21 -2.22 -18.41
C LYS A 132 -23.94 -1.19 -17.33
N LYS A 133 -23.43 -0.04 -17.73
CA LYS A 133 -23.25 1.11 -16.84
C LYS A 133 -24.57 1.81 -16.52
N ASN A 134 -24.65 2.48 -15.37
CA ASN A 134 -25.83 3.20 -14.91
C ASN A 134 -26.00 4.61 -15.54
N GLY A 135 -25.01 5.07 -16.32
CA GLY A 135 -25.01 6.35 -17.02
C GLY A 135 -24.59 7.55 -16.17
N LYS A 136 -24.18 7.33 -14.90
CA LYS A 136 -23.70 8.37 -14.00
C LYS A 136 -22.18 8.45 -14.04
N LYS A 137 -21.66 9.68 -14.06
CA LYS A 137 -20.21 9.98 -14.13
C LYS A 137 -19.72 10.51 -12.80
N ILE A 138 -18.63 9.94 -12.29
CA ILE A 138 -18.03 10.34 -11.01
C ILE A 138 -16.59 10.79 -11.24
N ALA A 139 -16.25 11.97 -10.75
CA ALA A 139 -14.86 12.43 -10.66
C ALA A 139 -14.29 12.09 -9.28
N ILE A 140 -13.09 11.52 -9.25
CA ILE A 140 -12.36 11.24 -8.02
C ILE A 140 -11.06 12.04 -8.06
N LEU A 141 -10.82 12.87 -7.06
CA LEU A 141 -9.65 13.72 -6.94
C LEU A 141 -8.65 13.11 -5.98
N GLY A 142 -7.61 12.52 -6.53
CA GLY A 142 -6.56 11.80 -5.84
C GLY A 142 -6.64 10.28 -6.06
N ALA A 143 -5.58 9.71 -6.62
CA ALA A 143 -5.40 8.28 -6.86
C ALA A 143 -4.69 7.57 -5.68
N GLY A 144 -4.82 8.09 -4.46
CA GLY A 144 -4.37 7.42 -3.23
C GLY A 144 -5.37 6.36 -2.76
N PRO A 145 -5.10 5.68 -1.63
CA PRO A 145 -5.92 4.58 -1.12
C PRO A 145 -7.42 4.89 -1.03
N ALA A 146 -7.78 6.08 -0.54
CA ALA A 146 -9.19 6.50 -0.43
C ALA A 146 -9.86 6.63 -1.80
N GLY A 147 -9.18 7.27 -2.76
CA GLY A 147 -9.68 7.42 -4.13
C GLY A 147 -9.78 6.09 -4.86
N LEU A 148 -8.79 5.22 -4.70
CA LEU A 148 -8.75 3.88 -5.31
C LEU A 148 -9.86 2.98 -4.77
N GLY A 149 -10.09 3.00 -3.44
CA GLY A 149 -11.21 2.26 -2.83
C GLY A 149 -12.56 2.72 -3.35
N CYS A 150 -12.78 4.05 -3.39
CA CYS A 150 -13.98 4.65 -3.95
C CYS A 150 -14.16 4.31 -5.45
N ALA A 151 -13.08 4.38 -6.23
CA ALA A 151 -13.10 4.09 -7.66
C ALA A 151 -13.52 2.64 -7.95
N ALA A 152 -12.91 1.70 -7.24
CA ALA A 152 -13.19 0.28 -7.42
C ALA A 152 -14.64 -0.06 -7.06
N GLU A 153 -15.14 0.46 -5.93
CA GLU A 153 -16.51 0.22 -5.49
C GLU A 153 -17.52 0.80 -6.50
N LEU A 154 -17.35 2.04 -6.91
CA LEU A 154 -18.24 2.69 -7.85
C LEU A 154 -18.19 2.03 -9.24
N ALA A 155 -17.04 1.58 -9.70
CA ALA A 155 -16.94 0.85 -10.97
C ALA A 155 -17.70 -0.47 -10.92
N GLN A 156 -17.61 -1.23 -9.82
CA GLN A 156 -18.37 -2.46 -9.60
C GLN A 156 -19.89 -2.22 -9.52
N LEU A 157 -20.32 -1.02 -9.11
CA LEU A 157 -21.72 -0.58 -9.13
C LEU A 157 -22.16 -0.01 -10.49
N GLY A 158 -21.29 0.01 -11.48
CA GLY A 158 -21.59 0.41 -12.85
C GLY A 158 -21.53 1.91 -13.13
N TYR A 159 -20.88 2.69 -12.26
CA TYR A 159 -20.60 4.10 -12.52
C TYR A 159 -19.50 4.29 -13.55
N ASP A 160 -19.54 5.41 -14.29
CA ASP A 160 -18.43 5.88 -15.11
C ASP A 160 -17.47 6.69 -14.23
N VAL A 161 -16.34 6.11 -13.88
CA VAL A 161 -15.40 6.70 -12.92
C VAL A 161 -14.18 7.24 -13.63
N THR A 162 -13.82 8.50 -13.34
CA THR A 162 -12.56 9.11 -13.74
C THR A 162 -11.80 9.59 -12.50
N VAL A 163 -10.58 9.11 -12.34
CA VAL A 163 -9.68 9.49 -11.24
C VAL A 163 -8.64 10.47 -11.78
N PHE A 164 -8.47 11.60 -11.10
CA PHE A 164 -7.47 12.63 -11.40
C PHE A 164 -6.40 12.64 -10.32
N ASP A 165 -5.13 12.65 -10.72
CA ASP A 165 -4.01 12.82 -9.78
C ASP A 165 -2.92 13.70 -10.37
N LYS A 166 -2.28 14.51 -9.51
CA LYS A 166 -1.14 15.35 -9.88
C LYS A 166 0.15 14.56 -10.14
N LYS A 167 0.27 13.36 -9.59
CA LYS A 167 1.41 12.45 -9.79
C LYS A 167 1.27 11.72 -11.13
N GLN A 168 2.35 11.07 -11.56
CA GLN A 168 2.40 10.34 -12.83
C GLN A 168 1.90 8.90 -12.74
N ALA A 169 1.65 8.40 -11.52
CA ALA A 169 1.09 7.08 -11.25
C ALA A 169 0.16 7.11 -10.04
N GLY A 170 -0.75 6.15 -9.97
CA GLY A 170 -1.65 5.96 -8.85
C GLY A 170 -1.00 5.27 -7.65
N GLY A 171 -1.76 5.12 -6.57
CA GLY A 171 -1.36 4.49 -5.32
C GLY A 171 -1.13 5.48 -4.18
N GLY A 172 -0.86 6.76 -4.47
CA GLY A 172 -0.59 7.78 -3.45
C GLY A 172 0.57 7.36 -2.55
N LEU A 173 0.42 7.43 -1.23
CA LEU A 173 1.48 7.04 -0.29
C LEU A 173 1.88 5.56 -0.39
N ASN A 174 1.01 4.67 -0.86
CA ASN A 174 1.38 3.26 -1.08
C ASN A 174 2.46 3.12 -2.16
N THR A 175 2.45 3.99 -3.17
CA THR A 175 3.45 4.00 -4.24
C THR A 175 4.66 4.87 -3.90
N TYR A 176 4.44 6.02 -3.24
CA TYR A 176 5.46 7.06 -3.10
C TYR A 176 6.02 7.24 -1.69
N GLY A 177 5.35 6.72 -0.65
CA GLY A 177 5.69 7.04 0.74
C GLY A 177 5.98 5.86 1.65
N ILE A 178 5.88 4.61 1.17
CA ILE A 178 6.20 3.41 1.95
C ILE A 178 7.60 2.92 1.60
N ALA A 179 8.46 2.71 2.60
CA ALA A 179 9.82 2.24 2.38
C ALA A 179 9.86 0.85 1.73
N TYR A 180 10.85 0.62 0.85
CA TYR A 180 11.02 -0.62 0.07
C TYR A 180 10.99 -1.89 0.90
N TYR A 181 11.63 -1.88 2.08
CA TYR A 181 11.68 -3.06 2.94
C TYR A 181 10.32 -3.47 3.55
N LYS A 182 9.33 -2.57 3.51
CA LYS A 182 7.95 -2.85 3.92
C LYS A 182 7.13 -3.31 2.74
N MET A 183 7.16 -2.57 1.64
CA MET A 183 6.37 -2.85 0.45
C MET A 183 6.99 -2.20 -0.79
N ARG A 184 7.17 -2.97 -1.83
CA ARG A 184 7.65 -2.48 -3.12
C ARG A 184 6.53 -1.73 -3.85
N PRO A 185 6.84 -0.61 -4.55
CA PRO A 185 5.84 0.19 -5.28
C PRO A 185 5.03 -0.62 -6.31
N GLU A 186 5.64 -1.66 -6.90
CA GLU A 186 5.00 -2.51 -7.89
C GLU A 186 3.71 -3.17 -7.37
N ILE A 187 3.65 -3.47 -6.07
CA ILE A 187 2.45 -4.05 -5.44
C ILE A 187 1.28 -3.07 -5.49
N SER A 188 1.52 -1.80 -5.15
CA SER A 188 0.52 -0.75 -5.26
C SER A 188 0.10 -0.50 -6.71
N LEU A 189 1.05 -0.53 -7.64
CA LEU A 189 0.76 -0.37 -9.06
C LEU A 189 -0.04 -1.54 -9.65
N ASP A 190 0.14 -2.76 -9.15
CA ASP A 190 -0.66 -3.90 -9.58
C ASP A 190 -2.11 -3.81 -9.06
N GLU A 191 -2.33 -3.26 -7.85
CA GLU A 191 -3.66 -2.90 -7.35
C GLU A 191 -4.32 -1.83 -8.24
N VAL A 192 -3.58 -0.79 -8.64
CA VAL A 192 -4.06 0.25 -9.57
C VAL A 192 -4.48 -0.38 -10.90
N LYS A 193 -3.64 -1.25 -11.51
CA LYS A 193 -3.96 -1.95 -12.76
C LYS A 193 -5.21 -2.84 -12.63
N MET A 194 -5.41 -3.49 -11.49
CA MET A 194 -6.63 -4.25 -11.23
C MET A 194 -7.86 -3.34 -11.26
N ILE A 195 -7.77 -2.15 -10.68
CA ILE A 195 -8.86 -1.16 -10.70
C ILE A 195 -9.07 -0.59 -12.11
N GLU A 196 -8.02 -0.37 -12.89
CA GLU A 196 -8.12 0.02 -14.30
C GLU A 196 -8.91 -1.02 -15.12
N ARG A 197 -8.68 -2.32 -14.86
CA ARG A 197 -9.44 -3.40 -15.54
C ARG A 197 -10.93 -3.43 -15.20
N LEU A 198 -11.36 -2.77 -14.12
CA LEU A 198 -12.78 -2.53 -13.85
C LEU A 198 -13.41 -1.44 -14.75
N GLY A 199 -12.61 -0.81 -15.62
CA GLY A 199 -13.04 0.26 -16.52
C GLY A 199 -12.98 1.65 -15.91
N VAL A 200 -12.19 1.84 -14.85
CA VAL A 200 -11.87 3.15 -14.28
C VAL A 200 -10.87 3.88 -15.20
N ASN A 201 -11.16 5.15 -15.50
CA ASN A 201 -10.27 5.99 -16.29
C ASN A 201 -9.36 6.82 -15.37
N PHE A 202 -8.03 6.72 -15.54
CA PHE A 202 -7.07 7.51 -14.79
C PHE A 202 -6.51 8.65 -15.64
N ARG A 203 -6.45 9.86 -15.07
CA ARG A 203 -5.82 11.05 -15.63
C ARG A 203 -4.72 11.54 -14.69
N TYR A 204 -3.50 11.14 -15.01
CA TYR A 204 -2.31 11.50 -14.26
C TYR A 204 -1.72 12.83 -14.71
N GLY A 205 -0.90 13.47 -13.85
CA GLY A 205 -0.27 14.75 -14.10
C GLY A 205 -1.23 15.93 -14.12
N VAL A 206 -2.45 15.77 -13.59
CA VAL A 206 -3.49 16.80 -13.58
C VAL A 206 -3.65 17.39 -12.18
N LYS A 207 -3.34 18.67 -12.03
CA LYS A 207 -3.47 19.40 -10.77
C LYS A 207 -4.77 20.18 -10.74
N ILE A 208 -5.70 19.71 -9.93
CA ILE A 208 -7.00 20.37 -9.77
C ILE A 208 -6.81 21.76 -9.14
N GLY A 209 -7.53 22.73 -9.68
CA GLY A 209 -7.39 24.16 -9.33
C GLY A 209 -6.34 24.90 -10.13
N GLN A 210 -5.50 24.19 -10.93
CA GLN A 210 -4.55 24.78 -11.88
C GLN A 210 -4.89 24.34 -13.32
N ASP A 211 -4.93 23.04 -13.59
CA ASP A 211 -5.16 22.53 -14.95
C ASP A 211 -6.65 22.36 -15.26
N ILE A 212 -7.45 21.99 -14.26
CA ILE A 212 -8.90 21.87 -14.34
C ILE A 212 -9.51 22.51 -13.09
N SER A 213 -10.52 23.36 -13.27
CA SER A 213 -11.24 23.95 -12.15
C SER A 213 -12.29 22.98 -11.58
N VAL A 214 -12.64 23.15 -10.30
CA VAL A 214 -13.76 22.40 -9.69
C VAL A 214 -15.07 22.69 -10.40
N ALA A 215 -15.30 23.94 -10.81
CA ALA A 215 -16.50 24.35 -11.55
C ALA A 215 -16.65 23.65 -12.92
N ASP A 216 -15.55 23.28 -13.56
CA ASP A 216 -15.60 22.50 -14.80
C ASP A 216 -15.94 21.04 -14.52
N LEU A 217 -15.39 20.49 -13.44
CA LEU A 217 -15.75 19.13 -13.00
C LEU A 217 -17.25 19.02 -12.61
N GLU A 218 -17.81 20.05 -11.96
CA GLU A 218 -19.23 20.09 -11.61
C GLU A 218 -20.16 20.12 -12.83
N LYS A 219 -19.69 20.58 -13.99
CA LYS A 219 -20.47 20.54 -15.25
C LYS A 219 -20.45 19.16 -15.90
N ASP A 220 -19.30 18.45 -15.81
CA ASP A 220 -19.03 17.23 -16.57
C ASP A 220 -19.35 15.94 -15.79
N PHE A 221 -19.47 16.01 -14.46
CA PHE A 221 -19.68 14.88 -13.57
C PHE A 221 -20.90 15.06 -12.67
N ASP A 222 -21.58 13.96 -12.37
CA ASP A 222 -22.74 13.95 -11.46
C ASP A 222 -22.36 14.09 -9.99
N ALA A 223 -21.14 13.67 -9.62
CA ALA A 223 -20.59 13.83 -8.27
C ALA A 223 -19.06 13.87 -8.29
N ILE A 224 -18.47 14.45 -7.25
CA ILE A 224 -17.02 14.58 -7.06
C ILE A 224 -16.66 13.99 -5.69
N PHE A 225 -15.68 13.07 -5.65
CA PHE A 225 -15.11 12.54 -4.43
C PHE A 225 -13.72 13.17 -4.18
N LEU A 226 -13.49 13.66 -2.96
CA LEU A 226 -12.23 14.29 -2.56
C LEU A 226 -11.36 13.29 -1.80
N GLY A 227 -10.37 12.70 -2.47
CA GLY A 227 -9.39 11.78 -1.91
C GLY A 227 -7.96 12.33 -1.92
N LEU A 228 -7.79 13.63 -1.64
CA LEU A 228 -6.55 14.41 -1.87
C LEU A 228 -5.39 14.06 -0.94
N GLY A 229 -5.64 13.30 0.13
CA GLY A 229 -4.66 13.00 1.17
C GLY A 229 -4.39 14.19 2.10
N LEU A 230 -3.41 14.04 2.98
CA LEU A 230 -3.11 15.03 4.03
C LEU A 230 -2.03 16.06 3.61
N GLY A 231 -1.36 15.87 2.47
CA GLY A 231 -0.25 16.73 2.05
C GLY A 231 1.09 16.37 2.68
N GLY A 232 1.98 17.36 2.84
CA GLY A 232 3.30 17.19 3.44
C GLY A 232 3.29 17.02 4.96
N ALA A 233 4.47 16.80 5.54
CA ALA A 233 4.63 16.67 6.99
C ALA A 233 4.35 18.00 7.73
N ASN A 234 4.05 17.87 9.01
CA ASN A 234 3.89 19.04 9.88
C ASN A 234 5.24 19.72 10.10
N ARG A 235 5.27 21.05 9.98
CA ARG A 235 6.47 21.85 10.30
C ARG A 235 6.72 21.88 11.82
N LEU A 236 8.00 21.87 12.18
CA LEU A 236 8.43 21.95 13.57
C LEU A 236 8.39 23.41 14.09
N GLY A 237 8.51 24.40 13.20
CA GLY A 237 8.54 25.81 13.54
C GLY A 237 9.84 26.23 14.24
N ILE A 238 10.95 25.57 13.97
CA ILE A 238 12.26 25.84 14.58
C ILE A 238 13.17 26.61 13.60
N PRO A 239 14.12 27.41 14.12
CA PRO A 239 15.11 28.08 13.27
C PRO A 239 15.93 27.07 12.46
N GLY A 240 16.09 27.35 11.16
CA GLY A 240 16.84 26.49 10.25
C GLY A 240 16.03 25.41 9.54
N GLU A 241 14.72 25.29 9.81
CA GLU A 241 13.84 24.34 9.13
C GLU A 241 13.72 24.63 7.62
N ASP A 242 13.99 25.87 7.20
CA ASP A 242 13.92 26.31 5.79
C ASP A 242 15.26 26.16 5.05
N LEU A 243 16.30 25.60 5.67
CA LEU A 243 17.58 25.38 5.00
C LEU A 243 17.44 24.32 3.89
N PRO A 244 18.17 24.47 2.77
CA PRO A 244 18.08 23.55 1.63
C PRO A 244 18.40 22.08 1.97
N GLU A 245 19.18 21.84 3.02
CA GLU A 245 19.57 20.51 3.51
C GLU A 245 18.52 19.87 4.41
N VAL A 246 17.45 20.62 4.79
CA VAL A 246 16.34 20.10 5.59
C VAL A 246 15.23 19.63 4.65
N VAL A 247 14.99 18.32 4.65
CA VAL A 247 14.08 17.66 3.71
C VAL A 247 12.96 16.97 4.48
N ASP A 248 11.74 17.08 3.97
CA ASP A 248 10.60 16.28 4.45
C ASP A 248 10.87 14.78 4.21
N ALA A 249 10.64 13.96 5.22
CA ALA A 249 10.87 12.53 5.13
C ALA A 249 10.04 11.85 4.04
N LEU A 250 8.82 12.32 3.77
CA LEU A 250 7.98 11.79 2.69
C LEU A 250 8.54 12.15 1.31
N ASP A 251 9.02 13.39 1.14
CA ASP A 251 9.68 13.80 -0.10
C ASP A 251 10.97 13.00 -0.33
N PHE A 252 11.73 12.76 0.73
CA PHE A 252 12.94 11.95 0.65
C PHE A 252 12.65 10.49 0.24
N ILE A 253 11.63 9.87 0.84
CA ILE A 253 11.21 8.50 0.46
C ILE A 253 10.69 8.49 -0.99
N GLU A 254 9.92 9.51 -1.40
CA GLU A 254 9.47 9.65 -2.79
C GLU A 254 10.66 9.76 -3.76
N TRP A 255 11.70 10.50 -3.44
CA TRP A 255 12.89 10.60 -4.29
C TRP A 255 13.57 9.24 -4.49
N ILE A 256 13.63 8.42 -3.46
CA ILE A 256 14.15 7.05 -3.56
C ILE A 256 13.32 6.18 -4.51
N HIS A 257 12.00 6.40 -4.55
CA HIS A 257 11.11 5.65 -5.44
C HIS A 257 11.09 6.17 -6.88
N THR A 258 11.44 7.44 -7.11
CA THR A 258 11.23 8.12 -8.40
C THR A 258 12.50 8.55 -9.10
N ARG A 259 13.66 8.47 -8.44
CA ARG A 259 14.95 8.89 -8.99
C ARG A 259 15.97 7.75 -8.93
N PRO A 260 16.97 7.74 -9.81
CA PRO A 260 18.15 6.92 -9.63
C PRO A 260 18.79 7.21 -8.27
N LEU A 261 19.19 6.18 -7.52
CA LEU A 261 19.69 6.36 -6.14
C LEU A 261 20.89 7.30 -6.03
N HIS A 262 21.77 7.34 -7.05
CA HIS A 262 22.91 8.26 -7.09
C HIS A 262 22.52 9.73 -7.29
N GLU A 263 21.29 10.04 -7.66
CA GLU A 263 20.75 11.39 -7.77
C GLU A 263 20.01 11.85 -6.51
N VAL A 264 19.82 10.94 -5.53
CA VAL A 264 19.16 11.29 -4.27
C VAL A 264 20.17 11.97 -3.35
N PRO A 265 19.94 13.24 -2.95
CA PRO A 265 20.90 13.98 -2.13
C PRO A 265 20.93 13.43 -0.70
N VAL A 266 22.01 12.75 -0.33
CA VAL A 266 22.25 12.24 1.03
C VAL A 266 23.60 12.71 1.53
N GLY A 267 23.60 13.39 2.69
CA GLY A 267 24.83 13.84 3.31
C GLY A 267 25.61 12.71 4.00
N ARG A 268 26.93 12.89 4.22
CA ARG A 268 27.76 11.95 4.98
C ARG A 268 27.32 11.76 6.42
N ARG A 269 26.61 12.73 6.97
CA ARG A 269 26.03 12.70 8.32
C ARG A 269 24.60 13.19 8.19
N VAL A 270 23.66 12.35 8.52
CA VAL A 270 22.24 12.63 8.46
C VAL A 270 21.65 12.59 9.87
N ALA A 271 20.85 13.57 10.21
CA ALA A 271 20.04 13.58 11.42
C ALA A 271 18.57 13.45 11.00
N VAL A 272 17.85 12.47 11.56
CA VAL A 272 16.42 12.30 11.37
C VAL A 272 15.71 12.70 12.65
N LEU A 273 14.78 13.66 12.52
CA LEU A 273 14.00 14.16 13.66
C LEU A 273 12.71 13.36 13.80
N GLY A 274 12.55 12.69 14.94
CA GLY A 274 11.42 11.83 15.25
C GLY A 274 11.80 10.37 15.48
N CYS A 275 10.85 9.58 15.99
CA CYS A 275 11.04 8.15 16.26
C CYS A 275 9.81 7.31 15.84
N GLY A 276 8.88 7.88 15.08
CA GLY A 276 7.76 7.15 14.49
C GLY A 276 8.19 6.34 13.26
N ASN A 277 7.25 5.58 12.69
CA ASN A 277 7.49 4.71 11.54
C ASN A 277 8.16 5.44 10.36
N THR A 278 7.71 6.64 10.02
CA THR A 278 8.29 7.43 8.92
C THR A 278 9.75 7.82 9.18
N ALA A 279 10.11 8.13 10.42
CA ALA A 279 11.49 8.44 10.78
C ALA A 279 12.40 7.20 10.64
N ILE A 280 11.91 6.03 11.05
CA ILE A 280 12.62 4.75 10.88
C ILE A 280 12.78 4.44 9.37
N ASP A 281 11.74 4.67 8.59
CA ASP A 281 11.78 4.49 7.13
C ASP A 281 12.82 5.40 6.48
N ALA A 282 12.86 6.68 6.89
CA ALA A 282 13.85 7.63 6.40
C ALA A 282 15.29 7.24 6.76
N VAL A 283 15.55 6.80 8.01
CA VAL A 283 16.88 6.32 8.43
C VAL A 283 17.33 5.11 7.62
N THR A 284 16.42 4.13 7.42
CA THR A 284 16.72 2.93 6.63
C THR A 284 17.01 3.31 5.17
N ALA A 285 16.20 4.20 4.61
CA ALA A 285 16.38 4.70 3.25
C ALA A 285 17.68 5.49 3.06
N CYS A 286 18.08 6.32 4.04
CA CYS A 286 19.37 7.02 4.03
C CYS A 286 20.54 6.05 3.98
N SER A 287 20.52 4.98 4.81
CA SER A 287 21.59 3.98 4.78
C SER A 287 21.69 3.32 3.40
N THR A 288 20.60 3.07 2.73
CA THR A 288 20.57 2.44 1.40
C THR A 288 21.11 3.38 0.30
N ALA A 289 20.70 4.65 0.30
CA ALA A 289 21.10 5.63 -0.72
C ALA A 289 22.60 5.98 -0.68
N THR A 290 23.24 5.95 0.49
CA THR A 290 24.68 6.25 0.65
C THR A 290 25.62 5.23 0.01
N PHE A 291 25.14 4.06 -0.43
CA PHE A 291 26.00 3.00 -0.98
C PHE A 291 26.21 3.02 -2.49
N HIS A 292 25.35 3.72 -3.23
CA HIS A 292 25.49 3.82 -4.68
C HIS A 292 26.54 4.86 -5.15
N ASP A 293 27.06 5.68 -4.22
CA ASP A 293 28.08 6.70 -4.55
C ASP A 293 29.53 6.16 -4.44
N ALA A 294 29.73 4.87 -4.11
CA ALA A 294 31.05 4.27 -3.86
C ALA A 294 31.48 3.25 -4.91
N SER A 295 30.79 3.20 -6.08
CA SER A 295 31.17 2.30 -7.20
C SER A 295 31.63 3.04 -8.43
#